data_43cafe9b95c3cf47fd6c55ddbee213fa
#
_entry.id   43cafe9b95c3cf47fd6c55ddbee213fa
#
_cell.length_a   1.000
_cell.length_b   1.000
_cell.length_c   1.000
_cell.angle_alpha   90.00
_cell.angle_beta   90.00
_cell.angle_gamma   90.00
#
_symmetry.space_group_name_H-M   'P 1'
#
loop_
_entity.id
_entity.type
_entity.pdbx_description
1 polymer ?
#
loop_
_entity_poly.entity_id
_entity_poly.type
_entity_poly.pdbx_seq_one_letter_code
_entity_poly.pdbx_strand_id
1 'polypeptide(L)' 'MISTRGRYSIRILLDLAEHGNGEFIPMKEVVARQGISLKYIERMMPVLKTGGLVDSLHGIGGGYRLSLIHISEPT' A
#
# COMPACT_ATOMS: atom_id res chain seq x y z
N MET A 1 -14.63 -7.14 -15.13
CA MET A 1 -14.90 -7.43 -13.71
C MET A 1 -13.61 -7.47 -12.93
N ILE A 2 -13.54 -6.81 -11.80
CA ILE A 2 -12.34 -6.75 -10.99
C ILE A 2 -12.35 -7.91 -9.99
N SER A 3 -11.24 -8.66 -9.91
CA SER A 3 -11.11 -9.74 -8.95
C SER A 3 -11.07 -9.18 -7.53
N THR A 4 -11.27 -10.07 -6.56
CA THR A 4 -11.17 -9.69 -5.16
C THR A 4 -9.79 -9.11 -4.86
N ARG A 5 -8.74 -9.74 -5.41
CA ARG A 5 -7.38 -9.26 -5.23
C ARG A 5 -7.21 -7.85 -5.79
N GLY A 6 -7.73 -7.62 -6.99
CA GLY A 6 -7.64 -6.29 -7.60
C GLY A 6 -8.38 -5.25 -6.80
N ARG A 7 -9.56 -5.61 -6.30
CA ARG A 7 -10.36 -4.69 -5.50
C ARG A 7 -9.66 -4.31 -4.21
N TYR A 8 -9.07 -5.31 -3.54
CA TYR A 8 -8.36 -5.04 -2.29
C TYR A 8 -7.09 -4.24 -2.54
N SER A 9 -6.41 -4.49 -3.67
CA SER A 9 -5.24 -3.68 -4.01
C SER A 9 -5.60 -2.21 -4.15
N ILE A 10 -6.70 -1.93 -4.83
CA ILE A 10 -7.15 -0.55 -5.00
C ILE A 10 -7.47 0.08 -3.65
N ARG A 11 -8.14 -0.66 -2.77
CA ARG A 11 -8.49 -0.12 -1.46
C ARG A 11 -7.25 0.21 -0.63
N ILE A 12 -6.23 -0.67 -0.71
CA ILE A 12 -4.99 -0.43 0.01
C ILE A 12 -4.28 0.80 -0.54
N LEU A 13 -4.20 0.91 -1.86
CA LEU A 13 -3.52 2.05 -2.47
C LEU A 13 -4.23 3.36 -2.16
N LEU A 14 -5.56 3.36 -2.17
CA LEU A 14 -6.31 4.54 -1.80
C LEU A 14 -6.10 4.92 -0.34
N ASP A 15 -6.04 3.92 0.54
CA ASP A 15 -5.77 4.18 1.95
C ASP A 15 -4.43 4.87 2.13
N LEU A 16 -3.41 4.37 1.44
CA LEU A 16 -2.09 4.97 1.53
C LEU A 16 -2.07 6.38 0.95
N ALA A 17 -2.85 6.61 -0.08
CA ALA A 17 -2.92 7.93 -0.69
C ALA A 17 -3.61 8.93 0.24
N GLU A 18 -4.67 8.49 0.90
CA GLU A 18 -5.45 9.40 1.73
C GLU A 18 -4.81 9.70 3.07
N HIS A 19 -4.08 8.74 3.61
CA HIS A 19 -3.57 8.87 4.98
C HIS A 19 -2.06 9.01 5.07
N GLY A 20 -1.36 8.78 3.98
CA GLY A 20 0.10 8.71 4.05
C GLY A 20 0.80 10.04 4.02
N ASN A 21 0.35 10.97 3.18
CA ASN A 21 1.03 12.26 3.01
C ASN A 21 2.53 12.10 2.80
N GLY A 22 2.92 11.03 2.09
CA GLY A 22 4.32 10.77 1.83
C GLY A 22 5.04 10.02 2.94
N GLU A 23 4.35 9.68 4.02
CA GLU A 23 4.96 8.95 5.13
C GLU A 23 4.58 7.49 5.07
N PHE A 24 5.41 6.65 5.71
CA PHE A 24 5.13 5.23 5.76
C PHE A 24 4.01 4.96 6.76
N ILE A 25 3.06 4.12 6.35
CA ILE A 25 1.91 3.78 7.18
C ILE A 25 2.06 2.33 7.64
N PRO A 26 1.98 2.06 8.97
CA PRO A 26 2.01 0.67 9.44
C PRO A 26 0.82 -0.10 8.91
N MET A 27 1.05 -1.36 8.57
CA MET A 27 -0.02 -2.17 8.00
C MET A 27 -1.17 -2.41 8.97
N LYS A 28 -0.90 -2.40 10.26
CA LYS A 28 -1.99 -2.58 11.22
C LYS A 28 -3.03 -1.46 11.15
N GLU A 29 -2.61 -0.27 10.74
CA GLU A 29 -3.56 0.82 10.56
C GLU A 29 -4.43 0.59 9.34
N VAL A 30 -3.84 0.05 8.27
CA VAL A 30 -4.61 -0.28 7.08
C VAL A 30 -5.60 -1.39 7.39
N VAL A 31 -5.15 -2.38 8.14
CA VAL A 31 -6.04 -3.47 8.59
C VAL A 31 -7.25 -2.90 9.33
N ALA A 32 -6.99 -1.99 10.26
CA ALA A 32 -8.07 -1.43 11.07
C ALA A 32 -9.05 -0.62 10.24
N ARG A 33 -8.55 0.14 9.29
CA ARG A 33 -9.42 0.99 8.48
C ARG A 33 -10.16 0.22 7.40
N GLN A 34 -9.49 -0.74 6.77
CA GLN A 34 -10.07 -1.42 5.61
C GLN A 34 -10.75 -2.74 5.94
N GLY A 35 -10.52 -3.27 7.14
CA GLY A 35 -11.11 -4.55 7.49
C GLY A 35 -10.54 -5.72 6.70
N ILE A 36 -9.36 -5.57 6.14
CA ILE A 36 -8.68 -6.63 5.40
C ILE A 36 -7.69 -7.28 6.35
N SER A 37 -7.64 -8.62 6.35
CA SER A 37 -6.77 -9.32 7.29
C SER A 37 -5.29 -8.95 7.04
N LEU A 38 -4.51 -8.91 8.12
CA LEU A 38 -3.10 -8.61 8.01
C LEU A 38 -2.38 -9.63 7.14
N LYS A 39 -2.75 -10.89 7.29
CA LYS A 39 -2.12 -11.94 6.50
C LYS A 39 -2.33 -11.71 5.01
N TYR A 40 -3.51 -11.28 4.61
CA TYR A 40 -3.80 -11.03 3.22
C TYR A 40 -3.01 -9.82 2.71
N ILE A 41 -2.94 -8.77 3.53
CA ILE A 41 -2.17 -7.59 3.16
C ILE A 41 -0.70 -7.96 2.99
N GLU A 42 -0.16 -8.77 3.90
CA GLU A 42 1.24 -9.18 3.82
C GLU A 42 1.53 -10.00 2.56
N ARG A 43 0.53 -10.67 2.04
CA ARG A 43 0.69 -11.41 0.79
C ARG A 43 0.63 -10.50 -0.42
N MET A 44 -0.13 -9.44 -0.34
CA MET A 44 -0.32 -8.54 -1.47
C MET A 44 0.77 -7.49 -1.60
N MET A 45 1.30 -7.02 -0.48
CA MET A 45 2.25 -5.91 -0.53
C MET A 45 3.51 -6.22 -1.34
N PRO A 46 4.08 -7.43 -1.27
CA PRO A 46 5.24 -7.72 -2.12
C PRO A 46 4.93 -7.61 -3.60
N VAL A 47 3.72 -7.96 -4.00
CA VAL A 47 3.30 -7.84 -5.40
C VAL A 47 3.25 -6.37 -5.80
N LEU A 48 2.65 -5.54 -4.94
CA LEU A 48 2.56 -4.11 -5.22
C LEU A 48 3.94 -3.46 -5.23
N LYS A 49 4.82 -3.90 -4.35
CA LYS A 49 6.17 -3.38 -4.31
C LYS A 49 6.94 -3.76 -5.57
N THR A 50 6.83 -5.00 -6.00
CA THR A 50 7.48 -5.45 -7.21
C THR A 50 6.99 -4.67 -8.42
N GLY A 51 5.72 -4.31 -8.42
CA GLY A 51 5.15 -3.50 -9.50
C GLY A 51 5.52 -2.03 -9.43
N GLY A 52 6.26 -1.62 -8.40
CA GLY A 52 6.69 -0.24 -8.27
C GLY A 52 5.61 0.69 -7.76
N LEU A 53 4.52 0.15 -7.20
CA LEU A 53 3.41 0.97 -6.75
C LEU A 53 3.56 1.45 -5.32
N VAL A 54 4.31 0.72 -4.50
CA VAL A 54 4.53 1.10 -3.10
C VAL A 54 6.00 0.93 -2.73
N ASP A 55 6.42 1.69 -1.75
CA ASP A 55 7.73 1.54 -1.11
C ASP A 55 7.53 0.98 0.28
N SER A 56 8.54 0.29 0.80
CA SER A 56 8.46 -0.28 2.14
C SER A 56 9.62 0.19 2.99
N LEU A 57 9.39 0.24 4.30
CA LEU A 57 10.42 0.55 5.27
C LEU A 57 10.27 -0.44 6.42
N HIS A 58 11.35 -1.10 6.76
CA HIS A 58 11.36 -2.08 7.85
C HIS A 58 11.80 -1.42 9.15
N GLY A 59 11.33 -1.96 10.25
CA GLY A 59 11.76 -1.51 11.56
C GLY A 59 10.77 -0.57 12.20
N ILE A 60 11.22 0.13 13.25
CA ILE A 60 10.39 1.05 14.01
C ILE A 60 10.02 2.23 13.13
N GLY A 61 8.73 2.56 13.12
CA GLY A 61 8.25 3.65 12.28
C GLY A 61 8.07 3.26 10.83
N GLY A 62 8.23 1.97 10.52
CA GLY A 62 8.13 1.49 9.16
C GLY A 62 6.71 1.21 8.72
N GLY A 63 6.58 0.72 7.51
CA GLY A 63 5.30 0.42 6.91
C GLY A 63 5.41 0.55 5.41
N TYR A 64 4.35 1.02 4.78
CA TYR A 64 4.31 1.17 3.34
C TYR A 64 3.78 2.55 2.97
N ARG A 65 4.18 3.02 1.80
CA ARG A 65 3.66 4.27 1.24
C ARG A 65 3.62 4.13 -0.27
N LEU A 66 2.83 4.98 -0.90
CA LEU A 66 2.81 4.99 -2.36
C LEU A 66 4.17 5.41 -2.88
N SER A 67 4.60 4.75 -3.94
CA SER A 67 5.86 5.11 -4.57
C SER A 67 5.69 6.43 -5.30
N LEU A 68 6.61 7.35 -5.09
CA LEU A 68 6.58 8.64 -5.75
C LEU A 68 7.24 8.59 -7.13
N ILE A 69 7.88 7.48 -7.44
CA ILE A 69 8.57 7.37 -8.72
C ILE A 69 7.63 7.51 -9.89
N HIS A 70 6.43 7.00 -9.74
CA HIS A 70 5.46 7.02 -10.83
C HIS A 70 4.85 8.39 -11.07
N ILE A 71 5.03 9.28 -10.15
CA ILE A 71 4.41 10.60 -10.25
C ILE A 71 5.24 11.51 -11.11
N SER A 72 6.47 11.23 -11.23
CA SER A 72 7.31 12.11 -11.96
C SER A 72 7.06 11.98 -13.40
N GLU A 73 6.73 12.13 -14.16
CA GLU A 73 6.81 12.09 -15.39
C GLU A 73 6.95 12.72 -16.09
N PRO A 74 7.14 13.13 -16.44
CA PRO A 74 7.02 13.65 -17.24
C PRO A 74 7.43 13.75 -18.34
N THR A 75 7.54 13.65 -18.75
CA THR A 75 7.86 13.91 -19.77
C THR A 75 7.70 14.04 -20.46
#